data_481ef62fadc1e16c7205f499884727b0
#
_entry.id   481ef62fadc1e16c7205f499884727b0
#
_cell.length_a   1.000
_cell.length_b   1.000
_cell.length_c   1.000
_cell.angle_alpha   90.00
_cell.angle_beta   90.00
_cell.angle_gamma   90.00
#
_symmetry.space_group_name_H-M   'P 1'
#
loop_
_entity.id
_entity.type
_entity.pdbx_description
1 polymer ?
#
loop_
_entity_poly.entity_id
_entity_poly.type
_entity_poly.pdbx_seq_one_letter_code
_entity_poly.pdbx_strand_id
1 'polypeptide(L)'
;MPKDNLSYVLVTPYTIAKSRTGGVISRLLSRVDLELVGAQMFAPTVEFAAEFADSVLSTYEGDGVKGARLMQKYIISAFSPSGGRKHRVLLLLFKGENACSKLAAVAGPLFKEEVNIEQLTGETIRDTYADFVTSQNDPNKVIYYEPAVLTPRSPITAKQHLQIISDFIKGEDTIINNMSYPDPSEIERTLVIIKPDNWKFASSKPGTIIDMFSRTGLRIISSKIQQMSVGQALEFYGPVRDVLRRKLSPVFAERAGRLLEMEFGVKLSERTMSNLSDTFGQDMAIDQFDQIIEFMTGHRPENCTSEEDMRNPGKVKSMVLVYEGKNAINKIREVLGPTDPTKAPGGTIRREFGQNVMVNTAHASDSVENALREMKIIDVDHSNCTSIMQEYLSTL
;
A
#
# COMPACT_ATOMS: atom_id res chain seq x y z
N MET A 1 -13.01 -27.36 9.87
CA MET A 1 -12.72 -26.33 8.86
C MET A 1 -11.29 -25.89 9.05
N PRO A 2 -10.46 -25.75 8.01
CA PRO A 2 -9.14 -25.18 8.16
C PRO A 2 -9.30 -23.79 8.79
N LYS A 3 -8.59 -23.51 9.87
CA LYS A 3 -8.61 -22.20 10.49
C LYS A 3 -7.83 -21.23 9.59
N ASP A 4 -8.40 -20.07 9.30
CA ASP A 4 -7.65 -18.98 8.69
C ASP A 4 -6.42 -18.68 9.56
N ASN A 5 -5.27 -18.67 8.93
CA ASN A 5 -4.01 -18.36 9.60
C ASN A 5 -3.57 -16.95 9.22
N LEU A 6 -2.97 -16.24 10.16
CA LEU A 6 -2.24 -15.01 9.89
C LEU A 6 -0.77 -15.35 9.63
N SER A 7 -0.21 -14.77 8.57
CA SER A 7 1.22 -14.85 8.29
C SER A 7 1.71 -13.53 7.72
N TYR A 8 3.01 -13.40 7.51
CA TYR A 8 3.60 -12.15 7.09
C TYR A 8 4.68 -12.33 6.02
N VAL A 9 4.96 -11.23 5.33
CA VAL A 9 6.15 -11.04 4.50
C VAL A 9 6.84 -9.76 4.97
N LEU A 10 8.14 -9.85 5.31
CA LEU A 10 9.00 -8.68 5.48
C LEU A 10 9.76 -8.45 4.18
N VAL A 11 9.56 -7.28 3.56
CA VAL A 11 10.40 -6.82 2.46
C VAL A 11 11.64 -6.19 3.02
N THR A 12 12.81 -6.68 2.60
CA THR A 12 14.11 -6.32 3.19
C THR A 12 14.55 -4.89 2.85
N PRO A 13 15.42 -4.27 3.67
CA PRO A 13 15.95 -2.94 3.41
C PRO A 13 16.62 -2.79 2.05
N TYR A 14 17.36 -3.81 1.61
CA TYR A 14 18.03 -3.82 0.30
C TYR A 14 17.01 -3.80 -0.84
N THR A 15 15.99 -4.63 -0.79
CA THR A 15 14.90 -4.71 -1.76
C THR A 15 14.17 -3.37 -1.89
N ILE A 16 13.91 -2.71 -0.74
CA ILE A 16 13.32 -1.37 -0.71
C ILE A 16 14.27 -0.34 -1.33
N ALA A 17 15.56 -0.37 -0.97
CA ALA A 17 16.56 0.55 -1.49
C ALA A 17 16.79 0.40 -3.00
N LYS A 18 16.61 -0.81 -3.54
CA LYS A 18 16.69 -1.10 -4.98
C LYS A 18 15.37 -0.87 -5.72
N SER A 19 14.38 -0.26 -5.08
CA SER A 19 13.07 0.04 -5.67
C SER A 19 12.31 -1.20 -6.19
N ARG A 20 12.53 -2.37 -5.58
CA ARG A 20 11.92 -3.65 -5.97
C ARG A 20 10.62 -3.95 -5.23
N THR A 21 10.19 -3.08 -4.32
CA THR A 21 9.00 -3.27 -3.46
C THR A 21 7.73 -3.53 -4.27
N GLY A 22 7.51 -2.74 -5.32
CA GLY A 22 6.34 -2.90 -6.19
C GLY A 22 6.31 -4.25 -6.89
N GLY A 23 7.44 -4.71 -7.43
CA GLY A 23 7.57 -6.02 -8.07
C GLY A 23 7.30 -7.19 -7.10
N VAL A 24 7.78 -7.09 -5.86
CA VAL A 24 7.50 -8.07 -4.79
C VAL A 24 6.00 -8.12 -4.49
N ILE A 25 5.37 -6.96 -4.26
CA ILE A 25 3.93 -6.87 -3.98
C ILE A 25 3.10 -7.40 -5.17
N SER A 26 3.48 -7.06 -6.40
CA SER A 26 2.83 -7.57 -7.62
C SER A 26 2.81 -9.09 -7.63
N ARG A 27 3.94 -9.72 -7.33
CA ARG A 27 4.08 -11.17 -7.36
C ARG A 27 3.29 -11.84 -6.23
N LEU A 28 3.30 -11.28 -5.03
CA LEU A 28 2.48 -11.76 -3.92
C LEU A 28 0.99 -11.71 -4.29
N LEU A 29 0.47 -10.54 -4.63
CA LEU A 29 -0.96 -10.33 -4.87
C LEU A 29 -1.52 -11.08 -6.10
N SER A 30 -0.67 -11.41 -7.08
CA SER A 30 -1.12 -12.17 -8.27
C SER A 30 -1.05 -13.68 -8.10
N ARG A 31 -0.35 -14.20 -7.07
CA ARG A 31 -0.08 -15.64 -6.94
C ARG A 31 -0.63 -16.28 -5.66
N VAL A 32 -1.11 -15.48 -4.71
CA VAL A 32 -1.75 -16.01 -3.50
C VAL A 32 -3.21 -15.60 -3.44
N ASP A 33 -4.06 -16.52 -3.05
CA ASP A 33 -5.47 -16.31 -2.70
C ASP A 33 -5.63 -15.99 -1.21
N LEU A 34 -4.80 -15.06 -0.73
CA LEU A 34 -4.79 -14.56 0.65
C LEU A 34 -5.19 -13.10 0.68
N GLU A 35 -5.83 -12.71 1.76
CA GLU A 35 -6.16 -11.32 1.98
C GLU A 35 -4.99 -10.56 2.59
N LEU A 36 -4.55 -9.47 1.94
CA LEU A 36 -3.64 -8.49 2.54
C LEU A 36 -4.44 -7.64 3.53
N VAL A 37 -4.21 -7.85 4.83
CA VAL A 37 -4.98 -7.22 5.92
C VAL A 37 -4.22 -6.09 6.63
N GLY A 38 -2.89 -6.04 6.51
CA GLY A 38 -2.06 -5.02 7.14
C GLY A 38 -0.80 -4.72 6.33
N ALA A 39 -0.34 -3.49 6.42
CA ALA A 39 0.94 -3.05 5.88
C ALA A 39 1.53 -1.98 6.80
N GLN A 40 2.79 -2.10 7.15
CA GLN A 40 3.48 -1.10 7.96
C GLN A 40 4.96 -1.02 7.62
N MET A 41 5.41 0.19 7.30
CA MET A 41 6.84 0.48 7.23
C MET A 41 7.37 0.72 8.63
N PHE A 42 8.48 0.09 9.00
CA PHE A 42 9.15 0.33 10.28
C PHE A 42 10.66 0.34 10.12
N ALA A 43 11.35 0.87 11.12
CA ALA A 43 12.81 0.98 11.15
C ALA A 43 13.36 0.19 12.35
N PRO A 44 13.91 -1.01 12.13
CA PRO A 44 14.43 -1.86 13.19
C PRO A 44 15.54 -1.18 14.01
N THR A 45 15.58 -1.48 15.32
CA THR A 45 16.73 -1.19 16.18
C THR A 45 17.76 -2.32 16.13
N VAL A 46 18.89 -2.13 16.76
CA VAL A 46 19.93 -3.18 16.89
C VAL A 46 19.38 -4.36 17.72
N GLU A 47 18.63 -4.08 18.76
CA GLU A 47 18.02 -5.07 19.67
C GLU A 47 16.99 -5.91 18.94
N PHE A 48 16.07 -5.26 18.21
CA PHE A 48 15.09 -5.99 17.38
C PHE A 48 15.78 -6.86 16.34
N ALA A 49 16.79 -6.34 15.64
CA ALA A 49 17.50 -7.08 14.62
C ALA A 49 18.19 -8.34 15.18
N ALA A 50 18.77 -8.23 16.40
CA ALA A 50 19.39 -9.37 17.07
C ALA A 50 18.34 -10.41 17.50
N GLU A 51 17.28 -9.99 18.20
CA GLU A 51 16.22 -10.89 18.69
C GLU A 51 15.51 -11.62 17.53
N PHE A 52 15.15 -10.88 16.48
CA PHE A 52 14.50 -11.46 15.31
C PHE A 52 15.43 -12.41 14.54
N ALA A 53 16.73 -12.09 14.43
CA ALA A 53 17.73 -12.94 13.81
C ALA A 53 17.95 -14.25 14.57
N ASP A 54 17.98 -14.18 15.89
CA ASP A 54 18.11 -15.36 16.77
C ASP A 54 16.86 -16.25 16.67
N SER A 55 15.66 -15.64 16.61
CA SER A 55 14.42 -16.37 16.40
C SER A 55 14.42 -17.08 15.05
N VAL A 56 14.89 -16.43 13.98
CA VAL A 56 15.01 -17.09 12.66
C VAL A 56 15.99 -18.26 12.73
N LEU A 57 17.15 -18.09 13.38
CA LEU A 57 18.14 -19.17 13.51
C LEU A 57 17.57 -20.37 14.28
N SER A 58 16.81 -20.15 15.34
CA SER A 58 16.27 -21.19 16.21
C SER A 58 15.24 -22.09 15.52
N THR A 59 14.71 -21.68 14.35
CA THR A 59 13.73 -22.48 13.59
C THR A 59 14.36 -23.51 12.66
N TYR A 60 15.70 -23.59 12.58
CA TYR A 60 16.43 -24.49 11.70
C TYR A 60 17.27 -25.50 12.47
N GLU A 61 17.29 -26.73 11.98
CA GLU A 61 18.06 -27.85 12.53
C GLU A 61 18.89 -28.53 11.42
N GLY A 62 19.89 -29.31 11.82
CA GLY A 62 20.72 -30.10 10.89
C GLY A 62 21.49 -29.24 9.88
N ASP A 63 21.49 -29.65 8.62
CA ASP A 63 22.23 -28.98 7.54
C ASP A 63 21.72 -27.57 7.22
N GLY A 64 20.44 -27.30 7.52
CA GLY A 64 19.85 -25.96 7.36
C GLY A 64 20.45 -24.88 8.26
N VAL A 65 21.15 -25.24 9.34
CA VAL A 65 21.76 -24.31 10.30
C VAL A 65 22.84 -23.45 9.65
N LYS A 66 23.58 -23.94 8.66
CA LYS A 66 24.60 -23.12 7.99
C LYS A 66 23.98 -21.94 7.26
N GLY A 67 22.93 -22.21 6.49
CA GLY A 67 22.20 -21.17 5.79
C GLY A 67 21.48 -20.22 6.76
N ALA A 68 20.89 -20.76 7.85
CA ALA A 68 20.27 -19.95 8.90
C ALA A 68 21.25 -18.99 9.58
N ARG A 69 22.52 -19.39 9.75
CA ARG A 69 23.58 -18.48 10.26
C ARG A 69 23.95 -17.36 9.28
N LEU A 70 23.91 -17.62 7.97
CA LEU A 70 24.05 -16.56 6.97
C LEU A 70 22.90 -15.58 7.08
N MET A 71 21.69 -16.08 7.26
CA MET A 71 20.50 -15.26 7.42
C MET A 71 20.52 -14.44 8.72
N GLN A 72 20.94 -15.04 9.84
CA GLN A 72 21.14 -14.34 11.10
C GLN A 72 22.11 -13.15 10.92
N LYS A 73 23.29 -13.39 10.31
CA LYS A 73 24.27 -12.34 10.03
C LYS A 73 23.70 -11.26 9.13
N TYR A 74 22.96 -11.67 8.09
CA TYR A 74 22.29 -10.73 7.18
C TYR A 74 21.30 -9.84 7.93
N ILE A 75 20.39 -10.42 8.72
CA ILE A 75 19.39 -9.66 9.47
C ILE A 75 20.07 -8.65 10.41
N ILE A 76 21.04 -9.10 11.20
CA ILE A 76 21.77 -8.21 12.11
C ILE A 76 22.42 -7.05 11.36
N SER A 77 23.08 -7.31 10.23
CA SER A 77 23.82 -6.28 9.51
C SER A 77 22.91 -5.36 8.68
N ALA A 78 21.87 -5.90 8.03
CA ALA A 78 21.04 -5.16 7.09
C ALA A 78 19.85 -4.45 7.76
N PHE A 79 19.35 -4.98 8.89
CA PHE A 79 18.22 -4.37 9.60
C PHE A 79 18.69 -3.32 10.59
N SER A 80 19.83 -3.52 11.26
CA SER A 80 20.37 -2.56 12.22
C SER A 80 20.68 -1.20 11.57
N PRO A 81 20.45 -0.10 12.27
CA PRO A 81 20.88 1.22 11.82
C PRO A 81 22.39 1.25 11.57
N SER A 82 22.83 1.93 10.53
CA SER A 82 24.24 2.07 10.21
C SER A 82 24.58 3.46 9.66
N GLY A 83 25.76 4.00 9.99
CA GLY A 83 26.22 5.31 9.52
C GLY A 83 25.25 6.45 9.85
N GLY A 84 24.56 6.40 10.99
CA GLY A 84 23.55 7.38 11.40
C GLY A 84 22.22 7.29 10.62
N ARG A 85 22.02 6.23 9.84
CA ARG A 85 20.82 6.05 9.01
C ARG A 85 19.97 4.90 9.54
N LYS A 86 18.65 5.11 9.57
CA LYS A 86 17.66 4.06 9.79
C LYS A 86 17.47 3.24 8.52
N HIS A 87 17.38 1.92 8.67
CA HIS A 87 17.00 1.03 7.57
C HIS A 87 15.50 0.77 7.63
N ARG A 88 14.86 0.63 6.48
CA ARG A 88 13.41 0.43 6.37
C ARG A 88 13.08 -1.02 6.06
N VAL A 89 12.11 -1.55 6.78
CA VAL A 89 11.51 -2.87 6.52
C VAL A 89 10.02 -2.65 6.31
N LEU A 90 9.45 -3.30 5.29
CA LEU A 90 8.00 -3.28 5.06
C LEU A 90 7.40 -4.59 5.52
N LEU A 91 6.56 -4.52 6.55
CA LEU A 91 5.69 -5.60 6.99
C LEU A 91 4.43 -5.64 6.13
N LEU A 92 4.10 -6.82 5.61
CA LEU A 92 2.83 -7.12 4.95
C LEU A 92 2.19 -8.30 5.69
N LEU A 93 0.97 -8.11 6.22
CA LEU A 93 0.20 -9.14 6.90
C LEU A 93 -0.84 -9.75 5.97
N PHE A 94 -0.82 -11.07 5.85
CA PHE A 94 -1.75 -11.82 5.03
C PHE A 94 -2.57 -12.80 5.89
N LYS A 95 -3.88 -12.85 5.63
CA LYS A 95 -4.82 -13.74 6.31
C LYS A 95 -5.48 -14.68 5.30
N GLY A 96 -5.65 -15.92 5.69
CA GLY A 96 -6.38 -16.93 4.91
C GLY A 96 -5.90 -18.34 5.16
N GLU A 97 -6.46 -19.27 4.44
CA GLU A 97 -6.15 -20.69 4.57
C GLU A 97 -4.71 -21.00 4.14
N ASN A 98 -3.96 -21.70 5.01
CA ASN A 98 -2.58 -22.12 4.73
C ASN A 98 -1.63 -20.95 4.40
N ALA A 99 -1.83 -19.77 5.03
CA ALA A 99 -1.10 -18.54 4.70
C ALA A 99 0.42 -18.73 4.72
N CYS A 100 0.99 -19.42 5.74
CA CYS A 100 2.44 -19.64 5.82
C CYS A 100 2.99 -20.42 4.62
N SER A 101 2.38 -21.53 4.26
CA SER A 101 2.87 -22.37 3.16
C SER A 101 2.70 -21.70 1.80
N LYS A 102 1.59 -20.99 1.57
CA LYS A 102 1.34 -20.25 0.34
C LYS A 102 2.35 -19.11 0.15
N LEU A 103 2.60 -18.33 1.20
CA LEU A 103 3.59 -17.25 1.15
C LEU A 103 5.01 -17.78 0.97
N ALA A 104 5.37 -18.87 1.68
CA ALA A 104 6.66 -19.51 1.55
C ALA A 104 6.90 -20.06 0.14
N ALA A 105 5.88 -20.66 -0.50
CA ALA A 105 5.96 -21.14 -1.87
C ALA A 105 6.22 -20.01 -2.89
N VAL A 106 5.51 -18.89 -2.76
CA VAL A 106 5.71 -17.72 -3.64
C VAL A 106 7.04 -17.01 -3.36
N ALA A 107 7.48 -16.98 -2.09
CA ALA A 107 8.79 -16.43 -1.73
C ALA A 107 9.94 -17.26 -2.31
N GLY A 108 9.77 -18.58 -2.38
CA GLY A 108 10.80 -19.52 -2.83
C GLY A 108 11.71 -20.02 -1.69
N PRO A 109 12.63 -20.95 -1.99
CA PRO A 109 13.57 -21.50 -1.02
C PRO A 109 14.48 -20.40 -0.45
N LEU A 110 14.79 -20.49 0.85
CA LEU A 110 15.60 -19.50 1.53
C LEU A 110 17.11 -19.67 1.24
N PHE A 111 17.55 -20.91 1.03
CA PHE A 111 18.96 -21.23 0.83
C PHE A 111 19.18 -21.93 -0.51
N LYS A 112 20.30 -21.56 -1.16
CA LYS A 112 20.66 -22.09 -2.47
C LYS A 112 21.30 -23.49 -2.45
N GLU A 113 21.63 -24.04 -1.31
CA GLU A 113 22.06 -25.46 -1.23
C GLU A 113 20.95 -26.41 -1.73
N GLU A 114 19.68 -25.92 -1.73
CA GLU A 114 18.53 -26.60 -2.30
C GLU A 114 18.22 -26.15 -3.76
N VAL A 115 18.96 -25.18 -4.30
CA VAL A 115 18.68 -24.58 -5.61
C VAL A 115 19.89 -24.76 -6.53
N ASN A 116 19.77 -25.59 -7.52
CA ASN A 116 20.72 -25.60 -8.64
C ASN A 116 20.60 -24.27 -9.39
N ILE A 117 21.71 -23.49 -9.41
CA ILE A 117 21.76 -22.15 -10.06
C ILE A 117 21.37 -22.23 -11.54
N GLU A 118 21.64 -23.36 -12.20
CA GLU A 118 21.26 -23.60 -13.58
C GLU A 118 19.74 -23.80 -13.78
N GLN A 119 18.97 -23.94 -12.69
CA GLN A 119 17.51 -24.17 -12.69
C GLN A 119 16.71 -22.99 -12.15
N LEU A 120 17.28 -21.77 -12.07
CA LEU A 120 16.52 -20.59 -11.69
C LEU A 120 15.49 -20.26 -12.77
N THR A 121 14.21 -20.50 -12.46
CA THR A 121 13.09 -20.29 -13.39
C THR A 121 12.54 -18.86 -13.38
N GLY A 122 12.90 -18.06 -12.37
CA GLY A 122 12.27 -16.76 -12.12
C GLY A 122 10.84 -16.84 -11.59
N GLU A 123 10.38 -18.03 -11.18
CA GLU A 123 9.01 -18.24 -10.70
C GLU A 123 8.77 -17.66 -9.31
N THR A 124 9.78 -17.70 -8.44
CA THR A 124 9.65 -17.20 -7.08
C THR A 124 10.17 -15.77 -6.91
N ILE A 125 9.83 -15.13 -5.79
CA ILE A 125 10.35 -13.79 -5.46
C ILE A 125 11.88 -13.84 -5.35
N ARG A 126 12.42 -14.86 -4.68
CA ARG A 126 13.88 -14.99 -4.47
C ARG A 126 14.62 -15.29 -5.76
N ASP A 127 14.06 -16.09 -6.68
CA ASP A 127 14.68 -16.31 -7.99
C ASP A 127 14.86 -15.02 -8.79
N THR A 128 13.94 -14.06 -8.60
CA THR A 128 13.95 -12.81 -9.36
C THR A 128 14.72 -11.68 -8.67
N TYR A 129 14.58 -11.58 -7.33
CA TYR A 129 15.00 -10.38 -6.57
C TYR A 129 16.07 -10.64 -5.52
N ALA A 130 16.37 -11.91 -5.18
CA ALA A 130 17.46 -12.21 -4.27
C ALA A 130 18.81 -12.05 -4.96
N ASP A 131 19.80 -11.55 -4.20
CA ASP A 131 21.18 -11.43 -4.65
C ASP A 131 22.09 -12.23 -3.71
N PHE A 132 23.23 -12.70 -4.21
CA PHE A 132 24.21 -13.42 -3.40
C PHE A 132 25.62 -13.21 -3.93
N VAL A 133 26.59 -13.42 -3.05
CA VAL A 133 28.01 -13.38 -3.37
C VAL A 133 28.63 -14.73 -2.99
N THR A 134 29.36 -15.32 -3.91
CA THR A 134 30.12 -16.55 -3.68
C THR A 134 31.56 -16.24 -3.30
N SER A 135 32.24 -17.22 -2.65
CA SER A 135 33.65 -17.12 -2.34
C SER A 135 34.49 -17.12 -3.62
N GLN A 136 35.54 -16.30 -3.65
CA GLN A 136 36.50 -16.31 -4.77
C GLN A 136 37.24 -17.66 -4.92
N ASN A 137 37.42 -18.38 -3.78
CA ASN A 137 38.16 -19.66 -3.75
C ASN A 137 37.23 -20.86 -3.95
N ASP A 138 35.91 -20.70 -3.84
CA ASP A 138 34.93 -21.78 -4.00
C ASP A 138 33.61 -21.18 -4.52
N PRO A 139 33.34 -21.26 -5.83
CA PRO A 139 32.11 -20.72 -6.44
C PRO A 139 30.82 -21.32 -5.88
N ASN A 140 30.88 -22.51 -5.27
CA ASN A 140 29.72 -23.16 -4.67
C ASN A 140 29.45 -22.66 -3.24
N LYS A 141 30.38 -21.92 -2.63
CA LYS A 141 30.25 -21.42 -1.27
C LYS A 141 29.67 -20.01 -1.27
N VAL A 142 28.39 -19.86 -0.90
CA VAL A 142 27.76 -18.57 -0.67
C VAL A 142 28.32 -17.96 0.63
N ILE A 143 28.84 -16.73 0.54
CA ILE A 143 29.39 -15.96 1.66
C ILE A 143 28.50 -14.80 2.10
N TYR A 144 27.63 -14.32 1.20
CA TYR A 144 26.62 -13.31 1.46
C TYR A 144 25.34 -13.62 0.68
N TYR A 145 24.20 -13.45 1.31
CA TYR A 145 22.90 -13.71 0.70
C TYR A 145 21.88 -12.63 1.09
N GLU A 146 21.25 -12.04 0.08
CA GLU A 146 20.17 -11.05 0.19
C GLU A 146 18.86 -11.74 -0.23
N PRO A 147 17.96 -12.06 0.72
CA PRO A 147 16.80 -12.93 0.44
C PRO A 147 15.62 -12.24 -0.22
N ALA A 148 15.68 -10.94 -0.47
CA ALA A 148 14.61 -10.07 -0.93
C ALA A 148 13.42 -9.96 0.05
N VAL A 149 12.94 -11.08 0.56
CA VAL A 149 11.84 -11.15 1.54
C VAL A 149 12.11 -12.22 2.60
N LEU A 150 11.56 -11.99 3.79
CA LEU A 150 11.49 -12.98 4.88
C LEU A 150 10.03 -13.33 5.16
N THR A 151 9.73 -14.63 5.27
CA THR A 151 8.41 -15.15 5.61
C THR A 151 8.55 -16.50 6.33
N PRO A 152 7.72 -16.81 7.33
CA PRO A 152 7.79 -18.07 8.04
C PRO A 152 7.25 -19.23 7.17
N ARG A 153 7.76 -20.44 7.41
CA ARG A 153 7.33 -21.66 6.72
C ARG A 153 6.25 -22.43 7.48
N SER A 154 6.07 -22.15 8.76
CA SER A 154 5.13 -22.85 9.61
C SER A 154 4.31 -21.90 10.48
N PRO A 155 3.09 -22.31 10.93
CA PRO A 155 2.31 -21.51 11.87
C PRO A 155 3.01 -21.27 13.22
N ILE A 156 3.81 -22.23 13.69
CA ILE A 156 4.56 -22.12 14.96
C ILE A 156 5.60 -20.99 14.83
N THR A 157 6.39 -21.02 13.75
CA THR A 157 7.36 -19.96 13.45
C THR A 157 6.68 -18.62 13.24
N ALA A 158 5.54 -18.60 12.53
CA ALA A 158 4.77 -17.38 12.34
C ALA A 158 4.33 -16.76 13.66
N LYS A 159 3.83 -17.56 14.58
CA LYS A 159 3.42 -17.12 15.93
C LYS A 159 4.56 -16.44 16.68
N GLN A 160 5.74 -17.09 16.75
CA GLN A 160 6.92 -16.57 17.43
C GLN A 160 7.36 -15.24 16.83
N HIS A 161 7.48 -15.18 15.50
CA HIS A 161 7.93 -13.98 14.80
C HIS A 161 6.89 -12.84 14.88
N LEU A 162 5.58 -13.14 14.77
CA LEU A 162 4.52 -12.14 14.91
C LEU A 162 4.50 -11.54 16.32
N GLN A 163 4.81 -12.32 17.36
CA GLN A 163 4.95 -11.78 18.72
C GLN A 163 6.08 -10.76 18.79
N ILE A 164 7.30 -11.12 18.34
CA ILE A 164 8.47 -10.23 18.33
C ILE A 164 8.18 -8.95 17.54
N ILE A 165 7.59 -9.08 16.34
CA ILE A 165 7.24 -7.94 15.49
C ILE A 165 6.20 -7.05 16.18
N SER A 166 5.14 -7.65 16.74
CA SER A 166 4.05 -6.91 17.41
C SER A 166 4.56 -6.14 18.63
N ASP A 167 5.41 -6.76 19.45
CA ASP A 167 5.97 -6.11 20.65
C ASP A 167 6.86 -4.93 20.26
N PHE A 168 7.65 -5.08 19.20
CA PHE A 168 8.49 -4.00 18.69
C PHE A 168 7.68 -2.84 18.13
N ILE A 169 6.80 -3.09 17.13
CA ILE A 169 6.11 -2.00 16.43
C ILE A 169 5.05 -1.29 17.28
N LYS A 170 4.61 -1.89 18.39
CA LYS A 170 3.66 -1.28 19.33
C LYS A 170 4.16 0.04 19.91
N GLY A 171 5.48 0.17 20.08
CA GLY A 171 6.12 1.36 20.65
C GLY A 171 6.73 2.30 19.63
N GLU A 172 6.67 1.96 18.32
CA GLU A 172 7.35 2.70 17.28
C GLU A 172 6.39 3.61 16.50
N ASP A 173 6.92 4.72 16.01
CA ASP A 173 6.22 5.60 15.09
C ASP A 173 5.89 4.86 13.78
N THR A 174 4.69 5.05 13.27
CA THR A 174 4.26 4.50 11.97
C THR A 174 4.83 5.27 10.78
N ILE A 175 5.29 6.49 11.01
CA ILE A 175 6.04 7.30 10.06
C ILE A 175 7.52 7.26 10.45
N ILE A 176 8.39 6.78 9.56
CA ILE A 176 9.82 6.79 9.80
C ILE A 176 10.35 8.21 9.68
N ASN A 177 10.66 8.81 10.81
CA ASN A 177 11.24 10.14 10.90
C ASN A 177 12.78 10.08 10.84
N ASN A 178 13.41 11.24 10.58
CA ASN A 178 14.86 11.42 10.58
C ASN A 178 15.61 10.57 9.54
N MET A 179 15.01 10.40 8.38
CA MET A 179 15.75 9.88 7.22
C MET A 179 16.82 10.90 6.82
N SER A 180 18.05 10.44 6.63
CA SER A 180 19.17 11.31 6.23
C SER A 180 19.03 11.78 4.78
N TYR A 181 19.05 13.11 4.58
CA TYR A 181 19.08 13.77 3.27
C TYR A 181 20.23 14.75 3.21
N PRO A 182 20.85 14.97 2.01
CA PRO A 182 21.90 15.97 1.83
C PRO A 182 21.43 17.38 2.17
N ASP A 183 20.18 17.74 1.80
CA ASP A 183 19.54 19.01 2.13
C ASP A 183 18.12 18.73 2.67
N PRO A 184 17.93 18.77 3.99
CA PRO A 184 16.62 18.55 4.61
C PRO A 184 15.60 19.66 4.32
N SER A 185 16.02 20.88 3.96
CA SER A 185 15.11 22.02 3.75
C SER A 185 14.24 21.89 2.51
N GLU A 186 14.64 21.06 1.54
CA GLU A 186 13.91 20.81 0.29
C GLU A 186 13.03 19.54 0.35
N ILE A 187 12.91 18.92 1.53
CA ILE A 187 12.20 17.65 1.65
C ILE A 187 10.72 17.89 1.88
N GLU A 188 9.91 17.29 1.03
CA GLU A 188 8.46 17.28 1.10
C GLU A 188 7.94 15.88 1.40
N ARG A 189 6.75 15.81 2.00
CA ARG A 189 5.93 14.60 2.14
C ARG A 189 4.69 14.70 1.29
N THR A 190 4.29 13.58 0.71
CA THR A 190 3.03 13.45 -0.03
C THR A 190 2.34 12.15 0.29
N LEU A 191 1.00 12.20 0.38
CA LEU A 191 0.16 11.03 0.55
C LEU A 191 -0.23 10.45 -0.80
N VAL A 192 -0.19 9.13 -0.93
CA VAL A 192 -0.73 8.37 -2.04
C VAL A 192 -1.72 7.34 -1.50
N ILE A 193 -2.90 7.24 -2.11
CA ILE A 193 -3.88 6.19 -1.83
C ILE A 193 -4.07 5.35 -3.09
N ILE A 194 -3.71 4.07 -3.04
CA ILE A 194 -4.10 3.09 -4.07
C ILE A 194 -5.54 2.70 -3.79
N LYS A 195 -6.45 3.13 -4.66
CA LYS A 195 -7.90 3.12 -4.48
C LYS A 195 -8.51 1.72 -4.49
N PRO A 196 -9.78 1.57 -4.02
CA PRO A 196 -10.46 0.28 -3.90
C PRO A 196 -10.59 -0.52 -5.20
N ASP A 197 -10.67 0.15 -6.36
CA ASP A 197 -10.76 -0.53 -7.66
C ASP A 197 -9.59 -1.47 -7.97
N ASN A 198 -8.46 -1.28 -7.29
CA ASN A 198 -7.26 -2.10 -7.49
C ASN A 198 -7.27 -3.39 -6.63
N TRP A 199 -8.23 -3.53 -5.71
CA TRP A 199 -8.28 -4.61 -4.73
C TRP A 199 -9.46 -5.57 -4.90
N LYS A 200 -10.30 -5.35 -5.93
CA LYS A 200 -11.49 -6.18 -6.18
C LYS A 200 -11.15 -7.62 -6.57
N PHE A 201 -10.02 -7.80 -7.23
CA PHE A 201 -9.55 -9.10 -7.71
C PHE A 201 -8.05 -9.25 -7.45
N ALA A 202 -7.60 -10.49 -7.23
CA ALA A 202 -6.19 -10.80 -7.17
C ALA A 202 -5.49 -10.39 -8.47
N SER A 203 -4.51 -9.51 -8.39
CA SER A 203 -3.79 -9.00 -9.56
C SER A 203 -2.45 -8.38 -9.18
N SER A 204 -1.56 -8.24 -10.17
CA SER A 204 -0.30 -7.51 -10.01
C SER A 204 -0.48 -5.98 -9.93
N LYS A 205 -1.65 -5.46 -10.26
CA LYS A 205 -1.90 -4.03 -10.48
C LYS A 205 -1.46 -3.12 -9.31
N PRO A 206 -1.79 -3.39 -8.02
CA PRO A 206 -1.35 -2.52 -6.93
C PRO A 206 0.18 -2.43 -6.82
N GLY A 207 0.87 -3.55 -6.96
CA GLY A 207 2.32 -3.57 -6.93
C GLY A 207 2.95 -2.88 -8.15
N THR A 208 2.37 -3.04 -9.34
CA THR A 208 2.82 -2.35 -10.55
C THR A 208 2.68 -0.83 -10.40
N ILE A 209 1.61 -0.34 -9.76
CA ILE A 209 1.43 1.08 -9.46
C ILE A 209 2.56 1.59 -8.54
N ILE A 210 2.89 0.83 -7.48
CA ILE A 210 4.01 1.16 -6.57
C ILE A 210 5.35 1.17 -7.32
N ASP A 211 5.55 0.19 -8.20
CA ASP A 211 6.76 0.11 -9.03
C ASP A 211 6.90 1.32 -9.95
N MET A 212 5.81 1.77 -10.56
CA MET A 212 5.82 2.99 -11.38
C MET A 212 6.18 4.23 -10.56
N PHE A 213 5.72 4.35 -9.32
CA PHE A 213 6.15 5.44 -8.43
C PHE A 213 7.62 5.36 -8.05
N SER A 214 8.24 4.19 -8.08
CA SER A 214 9.66 4.03 -7.73
C SER A 214 10.60 4.84 -8.63
N ARG A 215 10.18 5.15 -9.86
CA ARG A 215 10.91 6.01 -10.81
C ARG A 215 11.21 7.41 -10.28
N THR A 216 10.44 7.88 -9.30
CA THR A 216 10.61 9.19 -8.67
C THR A 216 11.87 9.29 -7.81
N GLY A 217 12.43 8.16 -7.37
CA GLY A 217 13.51 8.09 -6.39
C GLY A 217 13.10 8.50 -4.98
N LEU A 218 11.81 8.72 -4.73
CA LEU A 218 11.28 9.06 -3.41
C LEU A 218 11.31 7.85 -2.48
N ARG A 219 11.30 8.11 -1.18
CA ARG A 219 11.32 7.09 -0.15
C ARG A 219 9.92 6.89 0.41
N ILE A 220 9.45 5.64 0.44
CA ILE A 220 8.25 5.29 1.23
C ILE A 220 8.67 5.29 2.70
N ILE A 221 8.02 6.13 3.51
CA ILE A 221 8.30 6.27 4.94
C ILE A 221 7.16 5.79 5.83
N SER A 222 5.98 5.55 5.26
CA SER A 222 4.84 4.93 5.93
C SER A 222 3.99 4.15 4.94
N SER A 223 3.32 3.12 5.43
CA SER A 223 2.35 2.33 4.67
C SER A 223 1.25 1.81 5.59
N LYS A 224 0.01 1.73 5.09
CA LYS A 224 -1.16 1.27 5.85
C LYS A 224 -2.18 0.64 4.91
N ILE A 225 -2.84 -0.44 5.34
CA ILE A 225 -4.10 -0.88 4.73
C ILE A 225 -5.23 -0.17 5.46
N GLN A 226 -6.05 0.54 4.70
CA GLN A 226 -7.12 1.39 5.23
C GLN A 226 -8.48 0.97 4.67
N GLN A 227 -9.45 0.82 5.56
CA GLN A 227 -10.89 0.79 5.25
C GLN A 227 -11.46 2.13 5.70
N MET A 228 -11.52 3.09 4.79
CA MET A 228 -11.93 4.47 5.09
C MET A 228 -13.39 4.50 5.57
N SER A 229 -13.66 5.12 6.69
CA SER A 229 -15.03 5.34 7.15
C SER A 229 -15.74 6.41 6.32
N VAL A 230 -17.07 6.45 6.36
CA VAL A 230 -17.84 7.49 5.65
C VAL A 230 -17.49 8.88 6.18
N GLY A 231 -17.35 9.04 7.50
CA GLY A 231 -16.93 10.31 8.10
C GLY A 231 -15.57 10.78 7.61
N GLN A 232 -14.56 9.88 7.59
CA GLN A 232 -13.25 10.19 7.04
C GLN A 232 -13.31 10.57 5.55
N ALA A 233 -14.12 9.85 4.75
CA ALA A 233 -14.23 10.14 3.32
C ALA A 233 -14.91 11.50 3.06
N LEU A 234 -15.95 11.84 3.82
CA LEU A 234 -16.61 13.14 3.74
C LEU A 234 -15.65 14.29 4.08
N GLU A 235 -14.82 14.13 5.12
CA GLU A 235 -13.81 15.12 5.50
C GLU A 235 -12.69 15.21 4.46
N PHE A 236 -12.21 14.07 3.97
CA PHE A 236 -11.12 13.98 3.00
C PHE A 236 -11.49 14.64 1.66
N TYR A 237 -12.65 14.30 1.12
CA TYR A 237 -13.15 14.81 -0.15
C TYR A 237 -13.99 16.10 -0.03
N GLY A 238 -14.23 16.61 1.19
CA GLY A 238 -15.01 17.82 1.44
C GLY A 238 -14.65 18.99 0.54
N PRO A 239 -13.36 19.36 0.36
CA PRO A 239 -12.96 20.46 -0.52
C PRO A 239 -13.37 20.26 -2.00
N VAL A 240 -13.55 19.01 -2.44
CA VAL A 240 -13.97 18.69 -3.81
C VAL A 240 -15.47 18.91 -4.01
N ARG A 241 -16.28 18.79 -2.95
CA ARG A 241 -17.74 18.88 -3.02
C ARG A 241 -18.24 20.18 -3.67
N ASP A 242 -17.76 21.32 -3.18
CA ASP A 242 -18.17 22.63 -3.70
C ASP A 242 -17.64 22.89 -5.12
N VAL A 243 -16.46 22.34 -5.44
CA VAL A 243 -15.90 22.41 -6.80
C VAL A 243 -16.76 21.60 -7.76
N LEU A 244 -17.20 20.40 -7.36
CA LEU A 244 -18.11 19.57 -8.15
C LEU A 244 -19.45 20.27 -8.38
N ARG A 245 -20.06 20.78 -7.32
CA ARG A 245 -21.33 21.54 -7.43
C ARG A 245 -21.21 22.66 -8.46
N ARG A 246 -20.25 23.54 -8.33
CA ARG A 246 -20.06 24.67 -9.25
C ARG A 246 -19.83 24.25 -10.70
N LYS A 247 -19.07 23.16 -10.92
CA LYS A 247 -18.72 22.69 -12.27
C LYS A 247 -19.79 21.84 -12.90
N LEU A 248 -20.47 20.97 -12.13
CA LEU A 248 -21.38 19.95 -12.67
C LEU A 248 -22.82 20.41 -12.71
N SER A 249 -23.29 21.28 -11.78
CA SER A 249 -24.69 21.73 -11.77
C SER A 249 -25.11 22.35 -13.10
N PRO A 250 -24.35 23.26 -13.73
CA PRO A 250 -24.70 23.80 -15.03
C PRO A 250 -24.71 22.73 -16.14
N VAL A 251 -23.76 21.79 -16.10
CA VAL A 251 -23.65 20.71 -17.10
C VAL A 251 -24.86 19.78 -17.04
N PHE A 252 -25.29 19.41 -15.84
CA PHE A 252 -26.49 18.57 -15.66
C PHE A 252 -27.75 19.33 -16.07
N ALA A 253 -27.85 20.62 -15.71
CA ALA A 253 -28.98 21.46 -16.13
C ALA A 253 -29.07 21.57 -17.66
N GLU A 254 -27.96 21.81 -18.35
CA GLU A 254 -27.90 21.87 -19.80
C GLU A 254 -28.36 20.55 -20.45
N ARG A 255 -27.88 19.43 -19.93
CA ARG A 255 -28.26 18.09 -20.40
C ARG A 255 -29.75 17.81 -20.17
N ALA A 256 -30.27 18.11 -18.99
CA ALA A 256 -31.68 17.97 -18.66
C ALA A 256 -32.55 18.91 -19.51
N GLY A 257 -32.14 20.16 -19.66
CA GLY A 257 -32.82 21.16 -20.47
C GLY A 257 -32.97 20.71 -21.94
N ARG A 258 -31.89 20.19 -22.53
CA ARG A 258 -31.97 19.64 -23.91
C ARG A 258 -32.96 18.48 -24.05
N LEU A 259 -33.02 17.60 -23.05
CA LEU A 259 -34.00 16.50 -23.05
C LEU A 259 -35.44 17.01 -22.93
N LEU A 260 -35.69 18.00 -22.08
CA LEU A 260 -37.01 18.62 -21.93
C LEU A 260 -37.44 19.40 -23.18
N GLU A 261 -36.50 20.15 -23.78
CA GLU A 261 -36.79 20.87 -25.07
C GLU A 261 -37.14 19.90 -26.19
N MET A 262 -36.44 18.75 -26.26
CA MET A 262 -36.77 17.71 -27.26
C MET A 262 -38.13 17.06 -27.01
N GLU A 263 -38.43 16.71 -25.76
CA GLU A 263 -39.67 16.01 -25.42
C GLU A 263 -40.93 16.88 -25.60
N PHE A 264 -40.84 18.15 -25.17
CA PHE A 264 -41.99 19.07 -25.21
C PHE A 264 -42.05 19.98 -26.42
N GLY A 265 -41.04 19.96 -27.30
CA GLY A 265 -41.01 20.77 -28.51
C GLY A 265 -40.93 22.29 -28.24
N VAL A 266 -40.38 22.71 -27.10
CA VAL A 266 -40.28 24.10 -26.67
C VAL A 266 -38.83 24.47 -26.33
N LYS A 267 -38.47 25.75 -26.49
CA LYS A 267 -37.18 26.26 -25.96
C LYS A 267 -37.35 26.74 -24.54
N LEU A 268 -36.46 26.33 -23.66
CA LEU A 268 -36.41 26.78 -22.27
C LEU A 268 -35.79 28.18 -22.17
N SER A 269 -36.38 29.03 -21.35
CA SER A 269 -35.82 30.35 -21.03
C SER A 269 -34.54 30.24 -20.22
N GLU A 270 -33.67 31.27 -20.24
CA GLU A 270 -32.47 31.36 -19.39
C GLU A 270 -32.82 31.23 -17.92
N ARG A 271 -33.93 31.82 -17.49
CA ARG A 271 -34.42 31.69 -16.11
C ARG A 271 -34.76 30.23 -15.76
N THR A 272 -35.37 29.50 -16.66
CA THR A 272 -35.69 28.05 -16.44
C THR A 272 -34.41 27.24 -16.40
N MET A 273 -33.42 27.50 -17.24
CA MET A 273 -32.13 26.85 -17.23
C MET A 273 -31.35 27.15 -15.92
N SER A 274 -31.38 28.42 -15.45
CA SER A 274 -30.79 28.74 -14.12
C SER A 274 -31.46 27.97 -13.00
N ASN A 275 -32.81 27.93 -12.98
CA ASN A 275 -33.54 27.17 -11.96
C ASN A 275 -33.20 25.66 -12.02
N LEU A 276 -33.09 25.07 -13.20
CA LEU A 276 -32.63 23.68 -13.36
C LEU A 276 -31.21 23.48 -12.80
N SER A 277 -30.31 24.44 -12.98
CA SER A 277 -28.97 24.37 -12.39
C SER A 277 -29.01 24.44 -10.87
N ASP A 278 -29.81 25.34 -10.32
CA ASP A 278 -29.89 25.60 -8.88
C ASP A 278 -30.70 24.54 -8.10
N THR A 279 -31.42 23.65 -8.80
CA THR A 279 -32.20 22.55 -8.21
C THR A 279 -31.64 21.22 -8.72
N PHE A 280 -32.17 20.68 -9.79
CA PHE A 280 -31.78 19.39 -10.38
C PHE A 280 -30.27 19.25 -10.57
N GLY A 281 -29.62 20.28 -11.10
CA GLY A 281 -28.16 20.28 -11.33
C GLY A 281 -27.37 20.13 -10.03
N GLN A 282 -27.83 20.78 -8.95
CA GLN A 282 -27.19 20.65 -7.63
C GLN A 282 -27.42 19.26 -7.04
N ASP A 283 -28.64 18.71 -7.13
CA ASP A 283 -28.95 17.37 -6.62
C ASP A 283 -28.09 16.32 -7.32
N MET A 284 -27.96 16.42 -8.64
CA MET A 284 -27.09 15.54 -9.43
C MET A 284 -25.59 15.67 -9.07
N ALA A 285 -25.15 16.88 -8.77
CA ALA A 285 -23.75 17.10 -8.33
C ALA A 285 -23.48 16.53 -6.94
N ILE A 286 -24.48 16.58 -6.04
CA ILE A 286 -24.40 15.94 -4.71
C ILE A 286 -24.36 14.42 -4.90
N ASP A 287 -25.24 13.84 -5.71
CA ASP A 287 -25.22 12.41 -5.99
C ASP A 287 -23.87 11.94 -6.55
N GLN A 288 -23.24 12.72 -7.44
CA GLN A 288 -21.89 12.42 -7.95
C GLN A 288 -20.83 12.45 -6.84
N PHE A 289 -20.97 13.36 -5.86
CA PHE A 289 -20.09 13.39 -4.72
C PHE A 289 -20.31 12.17 -3.80
N ASP A 290 -21.58 11.81 -3.55
CA ASP A 290 -21.92 10.64 -2.73
C ASP A 290 -21.46 9.33 -3.38
N GLN A 291 -21.46 9.24 -4.72
CA GLN A 291 -20.86 8.12 -5.44
C GLN A 291 -19.34 8.02 -5.22
N ILE A 292 -18.62 9.15 -5.05
CA ILE A 292 -17.19 9.12 -4.71
C ILE A 292 -17.01 8.55 -3.30
N ILE A 293 -17.86 8.95 -2.33
CA ILE A 293 -17.81 8.44 -0.97
C ILE A 293 -18.12 6.93 -0.97
N GLU A 294 -19.16 6.51 -1.67
CA GLU A 294 -19.52 5.08 -1.82
C GLU A 294 -18.38 4.27 -2.44
N PHE A 295 -17.75 4.79 -3.49
CA PHE A 295 -16.61 4.14 -4.14
C PHE A 295 -15.42 3.94 -3.19
N MET A 296 -15.15 4.90 -2.30
CA MET A 296 -14.02 4.86 -1.38
C MET A 296 -14.30 4.08 -0.09
N THR A 297 -15.57 3.95 0.31
CA THR A 297 -15.95 3.33 1.59
C THR A 297 -16.78 2.06 1.44
N GLY A 298 -17.47 1.89 0.31
CA GLY A 298 -18.48 0.84 0.11
C GLY A 298 -19.83 1.17 0.74
N HIS A 299 -20.04 2.40 1.20
CA HIS A 299 -21.28 2.89 1.79
C HIS A 299 -21.65 4.26 1.23
N ARG A 300 -22.93 4.46 0.93
CA ARG A 300 -23.46 5.79 0.65
C ARG A 300 -23.69 6.57 1.94
N PRO A 301 -23.43 7.88 1.97
CA PRO A 301 -23.65 8.72 3.16
C PRO A 301 -25.09 8.65 3.69
N GLU A 302 -26.09 8.60 2.83
CA GLU A 302 -27.52 8.50 3.17
C GLU A 302 -27.88 7.25 3.99
N ASN A 303 -27.06 6.18 3.89
CA ASN A 303 -27.27 4.94 4.63
C ASN A 303 -26.61 4.95 6.03
N CYS A 304 -25.89 6.00 6.37
CA CYS A 304 -25.25 6.18 7.67
C CYS A 304 -26.11 7.13 8.52
N THR A 305 -26.91 6.57 9.42
CA THR A 305 -27.93 7.32 10.18
C THR A 305 -27.46 7.74 11.57
N SER A 306 -26.33 7.19 12.03
CA SER A 306 -25.74 7.49 13.33
C SER A 306 -24.29 7.94 13.23
N GLU A 307 -23.78 8.58 14.28
CA GLU A 307 -22.35 8.90 14.37
C GLU A 307 -21.48 7.63 14.38
N GLU A 308 -21.98 6.54 14.91
CA GLU A 308 -21.29 5.25 14.91
C GLU A 308 -21.16 4.71 13.49
N ASP A 309 -22.23 4.73 12.68
CA ASP A 309 -22.19 4.35 11.27
C ASP A 309 -21.16 5.17 10.50
N MET A 310 -21.05 6.47 10.79
CA MET A 310 -20.09 7.37 10.17
C MET A 310 -18.63 7.05 10.54
N ARG A 311 -18.40 6.48 11.73
CA ARG A 311 -17.05 6.15 12.24
C ARG A 311 -16.59 4.72 11.92
N ASN A 312 -17.54 3.82 11.69
CA ASN A 312 -17.24 2.42 11.41
C ASN A 312 -16.37 2.27 10.14
N PRO A 313 -15.42 1.32 10.13
CA PRO A 313 -14.64 1.03 8.94
C PRO A 313 -15.54 0.71 7.74
N GLY A 314 -15.14 1.21 6.57
CA GLY A 314 -15.83 0.91 5.32
C GLY A 314 -15.70 -0.56 4.91
N LYS A 315 -16.42 -0.96 3.86
CA LYS A 315 -16.42 -2.33 3.31
C LYS A 315 -15.27 -2.60 2.34
N VAL A 316 -14.67 -1.55 1.78
CA VAL A 316 -13.63 -1.67 0.77
C VAL A 316 -12.30 -1.17 1.31
N LYS A 317 -11.21 -1.76 0.83
CA LYS A 317 -9.87 -1.41 1.28
C LYS A 317 -9.11 -0.58 0.26
N SER A 318 -8.20 0.22 0.79
CA SER A 318 -7.19 0.97 0.05
C SER A 318 -5.82 0.74 0.69
N MET A 319 -4.75 0.98 -0.05
CA MET A 319 -3.42 1.06 0.52
C MET A 319 -2.95 2.50 0.53
N VAL A 320 -2.57 2.97 1.69
CA VAL A 320 -2.02 4.29 1.92
C VAL A 320 -0.50 4.20 1.96
N LEU A 321 0.17 5.12 1.29
CA LEU A 321 1.62 5.24 1.28
C LEU A 321 1.99 6.71 1.51
N VAL A 322 2.98 6.96 2.35
CA VAL A 322 3.58 8.28 2.49
C VAL A 322 4.96 8.25 1.83
N TYR A 323 5.14 9.12 0.84
CA TYR A 323 6.41 9.31 0.16
C TYR A 323 7.10 10.57 0.67
N GLU A 324 8.42 10.50 0.81
CA GLU A 324 9.26 11.60 1.27
C GLU A 324 10.47 11.78 0.34
N GLY A 325 10.81 13.04 0.07
CA GLY A 325 11.98 13.42 -0.70
C GLY A 325 11.83 14.79 -1.37
N LYS A 326 12.84 15.20 -2.12
CA LYS A 326 12.83 16.47 -2.84
C LYS A 326 11.75 16.52 -3.90
N ASN A 327 10.93 17.59 -3.89
CA ASN A 327 9.84 17.83 -4.85
C ASN A 327 8.86 16.65 -4.94
N ALA A 328 8.50 16.06 -3.79
CA ALA A 328 7.75 14.83 -3.75
C ALA A 328 6.35 14.93 -4.39
N ILE A 329 5.65 16.04 -4.14
CA ILE A 329 4.29 16.27 -4.65
C ILE A 329 4.28 16.27 -6.18
N ASN A 330 5.13 17.08 -6.80
CA ASN A 330 5.14 17.19 -8.27
C ASN A 330 5.57 15.87 -8.93
N LYS A 331 6.63 15.23 -8.42
CA LYS A 331 7.12 13.94 -8.95
C LYS A 331 6.05 12.85 -8.91
N ILE A 332 5.34 12.71 -7.80
CA ILE A 332 4.25 11.73 -7.69
C ILE A 332 3.12 12.06 -8.66
N ARG A 333 2.73 13.33 -8.77
CA ARG A 333 1.65 13.77 -9.68
C ARG A 333 2.01 13.60 -11.15
N GLU A 334 3.26 13.82 -11.54
CA GLU A 334 3.75 13.57 -12.90
C GLU A 334 3.64 12.09 -13.27
N VAL A 335 4.07 11.19 -12.39
CA VAL A 335 3.96 9.74 -12.62
C VAL A 335 2.50 9.28 -12.59
N LEU A 336 1.66 9.86 -11.73
CA LEU A 336 0.24 9.53 -11.63
C LEU A 336 -0.55 9.97 -12.88
N GLY A 337 -0.28 11.17 -13.39
CA GLY A 337 -1.03 11.80 -14.47
C GLY A 337 -2.28 12.56 -14.00
N PRO A 338 -2.92 13.35 -14.89
CA PRO A 338 -4.13 14.12 -14.59
C PRO A 338 -5.31 13.23 -14.21
N THR A 339 -6.31 13.82 -13.51
CA THR A 339 -7.48 13.11 -12.96
C THR A 339 -8.27 12.33 -14.00
N ASP A 340 -8.39 12.89 -15.20
CA ASP A 340 -9.05 12.26 -16.34
C ASP A 340 -8.06 11.36 -17.12
N PRO A 341 -8.22 10.03 -17.10
CA PRO A 341 -7.33 9.11 -17.79
C PRO A 341 -7.24 9.33 -19.29
N THR A 342 -8.31 9.88 -19.91
CA THR A 342 -8.35 10.13 -21.35
C THR A 342 -7.40 11.27 -21.77
N LYS A 343 -7.11 12.17 -20.83
CA LYS A 343 -6.20 13.31 -21.00
C LYS A 343 -4.79 13.03 -20.50
N ALA A 344 -4.58 11.86 -19.88
CA ALA A 344 -3.30 11.49 -19.30
C ALA A 344 -2.30 11.06 -20.38
N PRO A 345 -1.03 11.52 -20.30
CA PRO A 345 0.03 11.08 -21.19
C PRO A 345 0.31 9.58 -21.04
N GLY A 346 0.73 8.93 -22.13
CA GLY A 346 1.18 7.54 -22.12
C GLY A 346 2.30 7.32 -21.09
N GLY A 347 2.29 6.16 -20.43
CA GLY A 347 3.24 5.81 -19.38
C GLY A 347 2.94 6.42 -18.00
N THR A 348 1.84 7.16 -17.83
CA THR A 348 1.33 7.56 -16.52
C THR A 348 0.37 6.51 -15.96
N ILE A 349 0.30 6.40 -14.62
CA ILE A 349 -0.52 5.38 -13.96
C ILE A 349 -1.99 5.48 -14.36
N ARG A 350 -2.54 6.69 -14.42
CA ARG A 350 -3.95 6.88 -14.80
C ARG A 350 -4.23 6.56 -16.27
N ARG A 351 -3.27 6.80 -17.16
CA ARG A 351 -3.41 6.40 -18.56
C ARG A 351 -3.45 4.89 -18.72
N GLU A 352 -2.57 4.18 -18.01
CA GLU A 352 -2.41 2.74 -18.15
C GLU A 352 -3.53 1.95 -17.45
N PHE A 353 -4.02 2.42 -16.31
CA PHE A 353 -4.91 1.65 -15.44
C PHE A 353 -6.24 2.31 -15.11
N GLY A 354 -6.39 3.61 -15.36
CA GLY A 354 -7.64 4.34 -15.10
C GLY A 354 -8.71 4.05 -16.15
N GLN A 355 -9.97 4.03 -15.74
CA GLN A 355 -11.13 3.83 -16.61
C GLN A 355 -11.86 5.14 -16.88
N ASN A 356 -12.04 5.96 -15.86
CA ASN A 356 -12.73 7.25 -15.90
C ASN A 356 -12.26 8.16 -14.75
N VAL A 357 -12.85 9.32 -14.62
CA VAL A 357 -12.47 10.33 -13.60
C VAL A 357 -12.62 9.81 -12.16
N MET A 358 -13.55 8.89 -11.88
CA MET A 358 -13.77 8.29 -10.57
C MET A 358 -12.87 7.07 -10.36
N VAL A 359 -12.93 6.10 -11.29
CA VAL A 359 -12.14 4.87 -11.29
C VAL A 359 -10.81 5.15 -11.95
N ASN A 360 -9.90 5.84 -11.24
CA ASN A 360 -8.64 6.35 -11.76
C ASN A 360 -7.42 5.92 -10.95
N THR A 361 -7.51 4.77 -10.33
CA THR A 361 -6.44 3.98 -9.69
C THR A 361 -5.87 4.54 -8.38
N ALA A 362 -5.44 5.78 -8.34
CA ALA A 362 -4.82 6.34 -7.15
C ALA A 362 -5.17 7.83 -6.96
N HIS A 363 -5.15 8.24 -5.70
CA HIS A 363 -5.11 9.61 -5.27
C HIS A 363 -3.67 9.98 -4.89
N ALA A 364 -3.29 11.24 -5.12
CA ALA A 364 -2.09 11.85 -4.59
C ALA A 364 -2.40 13.29 -4.18
N SER A 365 -1.84 13.73 -3.04
CA SER A 365 -1.97 15.10 -2.56
C SER A 365 -1.44 16.09 -3.60
N ASP A 366 -2.04 17.26 -3.67
CA ASP A 366 -1.72 18.28 -4.67
C ASP A 366 -0.90 19.48 -4.13
N SER A 367 -0.77 19.55 -2.80
CA SER A 367 0.03 20.54 -2.09
C SER A 367 0.55 20.00 -0.77
N VAL A 368 1.54 20.65 -0.18
CA VAL A 368 2.08 20.30 1.15
C VAL A 368 0.99 20.42 2.22
N GLU A 369 0.18 21.47 2.14
CA GLU A 369 -0.92 21.72 3.06
C GLU A 369 -1.97 20.60 2.99
N ASN A 370 -2.41 20.23 1.78
CA ASN A 370 -3.33 19.14 1.58
C ASN A 370 -2.73 17.79 2.00
N ALA A 371 -1.45 17.54 1.74
CA ALA A 371 -0.78 16.34 2.20
C ALA A 371 -0.83 16.19 3.73
N LEU A 372 -0.55 17.26 4.47
CA LEU A 372 -0.62 17.26 5.94
C LEU A 372 -2.05 17.04 6.45
N ARG A 373 -3.04 17.74 5.85
CA ARG A 373 -4.46 17.56 6.18
C ARG A 373 -4.93 16.14 5.92
N GLU A 374 -4.61 15.60 4.75
CA GLU A 374 -5.02 14.28 4.31
C GLU A 374 -4.38 13.17 5.16
N MET A 375 -3.09 13.29 5.50
CA MET A 375 -2.41 12.37 6.42
C MET A 375 -3.06 12.35 7.80
N LYS A 376 -3.49 13.52 8.31
CA LYS A 376 -4.19 13.61 9.59
C LYS A 376 -5.57 12.94 9.56
N ILE A 377 -6.36 13.15 8.50
CA ILE A 377 -7.69 12.53 8.34
C ILE A 377 -7.58 11.00 8.24
N ILE A 378 -6.60 10.51 7.49
CA ILE A 378 -6.34 9.08 7.33
C ILE A 378 -5.72 8.46 8.59
N ASP A 379 -5.26 9.30 9.52
CA ASP A 379 -4.61 8.86 10.75
C ASP A 379 -3.42 7.94 10.45
N VAL A 380 -2.48 8.47 9.67
CA VAL A 380 -1.27 7.72 9.26
C VAL A 380 -0.33 7.43 10.44
N ASP A 381 -0.52 8.12 11.55
CA ASP A 381 0.25 7.93 12.79
C ASP A 381 -0.18 6.67 13.57
N HIS A 382 -1.26 6.01 13.16
CA HIS A 382 -1.73 4.77 13.76
C HIS A 382 -1.83 3.65 12.73
N SER A 383 -1.32 2.47 13.09
CA SER A 383 -1.41 1.25 12.28
C SER A 383 -2.34 0.24 12.94
N ASN A 384 -3.07 -0.51 12.10
CA ASN A 384 -3.87 -1.65 12.54
C ASN A 384 -3.05 -2.96 12.66
N CYS A 385 -1.79 -2.96 12.27
CA CYS A 385 -0.98 -4.17 12.26
C CYS A 385 -0.82 -4.79 13.66
N THR A 386 -0.56 -3.96 14.67
CA THR A 386 -0.42 -4.45 16.06
C THR A 386 -1.71 -5.10 16.57
N SER A 387 -2.86 -4.47 16.37
CA SER A 387 -4.16 -5.02 16.80
C SER A 387 -4.51 -6.31 16.07
N ILE A 388 -4.27 -6.40 14.76
CA ILE A 388 -4.49 -7.61 13.97
C ILE A 388 -3.61 -8.77 14.49
N MET A 389 -2.33 -8.50 14.77
CA MET A 389 -1.43 -9.53 15.30
C MET A 389 -1.82 -9.96 16.71
N GLN A 390 -2.14 -9.02 17.60
CA GLN A 390 -2.55 -9.33 18.98
C GLN A 390 -3.86 -10.10 19.03
N GLU A 391 -4.86 -9.73 18.23
CA GLU A 391 -6.10 -10.49 18.10
C GLU A 391 -5.82 -11.94 17.68
N TYR A 392 -5.02 -12.14 16.63
CA TYR A 392 -4.64 -13.48 16.19
C TYR A 392 -3.89 -14.27 17.25
N LEU A 393 -2.89 -13.67 17.91
CA LEU A 393 -2.09 -14.32 18.94
C LEU A 393 -2.92 -14.70 20.18
N SER A 394 -3.97 -13.95 20.49
CA SER A 394 -4.89 -14.26 21.60
C SER A 394 -5.83 -15.43 21.31
N THR A 395 -6.00 -15.82 20.05
CA THR A 395 -6.88 -16.94 19.64
C THR A 395 -6.16 -18.30 19.60
N LEU A 396 -4.85 -18.32 19.80
CA LEU A 396 -3.98 -19.49 19.76
C LEU A 396 -3.61 -20.01 21.15
#